data_0af1ec73562109e77282f7b55df8f2a6
#
_entry.id   0af1ec73562109e77282f7b55df8f2a6
#
_cell.length_a   1.000
_cell.length_b   1.000
_cell.length_c   1.000
_cell.angle_alpha   90.00
_cell.angle_beta   90.00
_cell.angle_gamma   90.00
#
_symmetry.space_group_name_H-M   'P 1'
#
loop_
_entity.id
_entity.type
_entity.pdbx_description
1 polymer ?
#
loop_
_entity_poly.entity_id
_entity_poly.type
_entity_poly.pdbx_seq_one_letter_code
_entity_poly.pdbx_strand_id
1 'polypeptide(L)'
;MDRSSVQAWLDRYSHAWETYDEGEIASLFSDDAVYRYHPYDEGDDVERGREAIVASWVAPEGSASSRDAAGTYEGRYAPYAVEGDRAVAVGRSTYWTDATRAAVRTFYYNVYLLEFGADGRCRSFTEHFMEQPASKA
;
A
#
# COMPACT_ATOMS: atom_id res chain seq x y z
N MET A 1 13.90 -0.26 13.03
CA MET A 1 13.94 -0.56 11.57
C MET A 1 15.17 0.08 10.95
N ASP A 2 15.70 -0.53 9.92
CA ASP A 2 16.74 0.07 9.10
C ASP A 2 16.28 0.10 7.63
N ARG A 3 17.08 0.68 6.74
CA ARG A 3 16.74 0.80 5.32
C ARG A 3 16.44 -0.57 4.69
N SER A 4 17.21 -1.58 5.02
CA SER A 4 17.05 -2.92 4.47
C SER A 4 15.74 -3.59 4.92
N SER A 5 15.39 -3.48 6.19
CA SER A 5 14.13 -4.04 6.71
C SER A 5 12.90 -3.28 6.20
N VAL A 6 13.01 -1.96 6.03
CA VAL A 6 11.94 -1.18 5.39
C VAL A 6 11.76 -1.58 3.94
N GLN A 7 12.86 -1.75 3.17
CA GLN A 7 12.77 -2.21 1.79
C GLN A 7 12.10 -3.58 1.70
N ALA A 8 12.49 -4.52 2.57
CA ALA A 8 11.88 -5.85 2.59
C ALA A 8 10.38 -5.77 2.88
N TRP A 9 9.96 -4.89 3.79
CA TRP A 9 8.55 -4.67 4.07
C TRP A 9 7.81 -4.08 2.85
N LEU A 10 8.40 -3.10 2.16
CA LEU A 10 7.83 -2.50 0.96
C LEU A 10 7.69 -3.50 -0.19
N ASP A 11 8.64 -4.40 -0.36
CA ASP A 11 8.57 -5.46 -1.36
C ASP A 11 7.41 -6.41 -1.07
N ARG A 12 7.22 -6.79 0.19
CA ARG A 12 6.08 -7.60 0.63
C ARG A 12 4.75 -6.86 0.47
N TYR A 13 4.74 -5.57 0.78
CA TYR A 13 3.58 -4.70 0.59
C TYR A 13 3.12 -4.69 -0.88
N SER A 14 4.06 -4.45 -1.80
CA SER A 14 3.75 -4.44 -3.23
C SER A 14 3.29 -5.81 -3.72
N HIS A 15 3.91 -6.90 -3.25
CA HIS A 15 3.50 -8.26 -3.58
C HIS A 15 2.08 -8.57 -3.08
N ALA A 16 1.74 -8.12 -1.88
CA ALA A 16 0.39 -8.30 -1.34
C ALA A 16 -0.69 -7.60 -2.18
N TRP A 17 -0.38 -6.44 -2.77
CA TRP A 17 -1.28 -5.77 -3.72
C TRP A 17 -1.41 -6.52 -5.06
N GLU A 18 -0.41 -7.30 -5.44
CA GLU A 18 -0.49 -8.15 -6.62
C GLU A 18 -1.38 -9.39 -6.39
N THR A 19 -1.26 -10.00 -5.21
CA THR A 19 -1.91 -11.28 -4.91
C THR A 19 -3.27 -11.15 -4.24
N TYR A 20 -3.50 -10.08 -3.48
CA TYR A 20 -4.64 -9.93 -2.56
C TYR A 20 -4.77 -11.10 -1.59
N ASP A 21 -3.66 -11.76 -1.25
CA ASP A 21 -3.64 -12.85 -0.28
C ASP A 21 -3.85 -12.28 1.14
N GLU A 22 -4.92 -12.73 1.79
CA GLU A 22 -5.31 -12.20 3.11
C GLU A 22 -4.23 -12.42 4.17
N GLY A 23 -3.56 -13.58 4.14
CA GLY A 23 -2.47 -13.89 5.07
C GLY A 23 -1.26 -12.99 4.85
N GLU A 24 -0.90 -12.72 3.61
CA GLU A 24 0.19 -11.80 3.28
C GLU A 24 -0.13 -10.38 3.74
N ILE A 25 -1.33 -9.89 3.45
CA ILE A 25 -1.76 -8.56 3.89
C ILE A 25 -1.72 -8.47 5.41
N ALA A 26 -2.32 -9.44 6.10
CA ALA A 26 -2.36 -9.46 7.56
C ALA A 26 -0.96 -9.45 8.18
N SER A 27 0.01 -10.13 7.56
CA SER A 27 1.39 -10.21 8.07
C SER A 27 2.13 -8.87 8.06
N LEU A 28 1.67 -7.90 7.29
CA LEU A 28 2.29 -6.58 7.16
C LEU A 28 1.97 -5.65 8.33
N PHE A 29 0.84 -5.85 9.01
CA PHE A 29 0.28 -4.89 9.96
C PHE A 29 0.15 -5.47 11.35
N SER A 30 0.32 -4.60 12.36
CA SER A 30 0.04 -4.95 13.76
C SER A 30 -1.48 -5.09 14.00
N ASP A 31 -1.87 -5.75 15.10
CA ASP A 31 -3.29 -5.96 15.44
C ASP A 31 -4.09 -4.67 15.47
N ASP A 32 -3.50 -3.61 15.99
CA ASP A 32 -4.11 -2.29 16.19
C ASP A 32 -3.67 -1.25 15.16
N ALA A 33 -3.14 -1.68 14.02
CA ALA A 33 -2.65 -0.80 12.98
C ALA A 33 -3.71 0.18 12.49
N VAL A 34 -3.27 1.36 12.09
CA VAL A 34 -4.12 2.41 11.52
C VAL A 34 -3.66 2.66 10.09
N TYR A 35 -4.61 2.63 9.16
CA TYR A 35 -4.35 2.81 7.74
C TYR A 35 -5.18 3.95 7.17
N ARG A 36 -4.51 4.94 6.59
CA ARG A 36 -5.15 6.07 5.90
C ARG A 36 -4.79 6.04 4.43
N TYR A 37 -5.80 6.01 3.58
CA TYR A 37 -5.62 6.14 2.12
C TYR A 37 -5.31 7.57 1.71
N HIS A 38 -5.65 8.54 2.57
CA HIS A 38 -5.40 9.98 2.37
C HIS A 38 -4.99 10.60 3.70
N PRO A 39 -4.11 11.61 3.70
CA PRO A 39 -3.67 12.25 4.94
C PRO A 39 -4.81 12.94 5.71
N TYR A 40 -5.90 13.28 5.02
CA TYR A 40 -7.07 13.94 5.62
C TYR A 40 -8.17 12.96 6.09
N ASP A 41 -7.97 11.65 5.96
CA ASP A 41 -8.97 10.68 6.40
C ASP A 41 -9.18 10.75 7.91
N GLU A 42 -10.44 10.76 8.33
CA GLU A 42 -10.87 10.81 9.72
C GLU A 42 -12.09 9.88 9.94
N GLY A 43 -12.35 9.53 11.20
CA GLY A 43 -13.52 8.74 11.56
C GLY A 43 -13.58 7.41 10.83
N ASP A 44 -14.72 7.15 10.16
CA ASP A 44 -14.97 5.89 9.47
C ASP A 44 -14.15 5.71 8.18
N ASP A 45 -13.52 6.77 7.68
CA ASP A 45 -12.63 6.69 6.51
C ASP A 45 -11.26 6.09 6.86
N VAL A 46 -10.92 6.03 8.15
CA VAL A 46 -9.69 5.41 8.64
C VAL A 46 -9.94 3.93 8.92
N GLU A 47 -9.11 3.06 8.33
CA GLU A 47 -9.16 1.64 8.64
C GLU A 47 -8.40 1.38 9.94
N ARG A 48 -9.11 0.90 10.97
CA ARG A 48 -8.56 0.65 12.29
C ARG A 48 -8.56 -0.83 12.60
N GLY A 49 -7.35 -1.36 12.84
CA GLY A 49 -7.12 -2.75 13.11
C GLY A 49 -6.84 -3.57 11.86
N ARG A 50 -6.07 -4.63 12.05
CA ARG A 50 -5.62 -5.52 10.97
C ARG A 50 -6.78 -6.08 10.16
N GLU A 51 -7.85 -6.52 10.82
CA GLU A 51 -9.01 -7.12 10.15
C GLU A 51 -9.69 -6.13 9.20
N ALA A 52 -9.85 -4.89 9.64
CA ALA A 52 -10.45 -3.84 8.81
C ALA A 52 -9.56 -3.52 7.59
N ILE A 53 -8.25 -3.49 7.79
CA ILE A 53 -7.28 -3.25 6.71
C ILE A 53 -7.38 -4.36 5.67
N VAL A 54 -7.33 -5.62 6.08
CA VAL A 54 -7.46 -6.77 5.17
C VAL A 54 -8.78 -6.69 4.40
N ALA A 55 -9.88 -6.44 5.10
CA ALA A 55 -11.20 -6.37 4.48
C ALA A 55 -11.27 -5.25 3.42
N SER A 56 -10.67 -4.09 3.68
CA SER A 56 -10.67 -2.97 2.74
C SER A 56 -9.86 -3.25 1.47
N TRP A 57 -8.82 -4.07 1.57
CA TRP A 57 -8.01 -4.46 0.42
C TRP A 57 -8.69 -5.51 -0.46
N VAL A 58 -9.21 -6.57 0.17
CA VAL A 58 -9.73 -7.73 -0.58
C VAL A 58 -11.17 -7.54 -1.07
N ALA A 59 -11.94 -6.68 -0.43
CA ALA A 59 -13.33 -6.41 -0.77
C ALA A 59 -13.63 -4.90 -0.71
N PRO A 60 -12.95 -4.08 -1.55
CA PRO A 60 -13.21 -2.65 -1.56
C PRO A 60 -14.69 -2.40 -1.86
N GLU A 61 -15.26 -1.41 -1.20
CA GLU A 61 -16.69 -1.08 -1.32
C GLU A 61 -17.63 -2.26 -1.01
N GLY A 62 -17.14 -3.23 -0.20
CA GLY A 62 -17.92 -4.39 0.21
C GLY A 62 -17.99 -5.52 -0.82
N SER A 63 -17.21 -5.46 -1.91
CA SER A 63 -17.20 -6.48 -2.94
C SER A 63 -15.80 -6.79 -3.44
N ALA A 64 -15.42 -8.07 -3.43
CA ALA A 64 -14.14 -8.52 -3.99
C ALA A 64 -14.04 -8.27 -5.51
N SER A 65 -15.17 -8.15 -6.20
CA SER A 65 -15.17 -7.84 -7.64
C SER A 65 -14.76 -6.39 -7.95
N SER A 66 -14.72 -5.53 -6.94
CA SER A 66 -14.29 -4.13 -7.09
C SER A 66 -12.77 -3.96 -7.02
N ARG A 67 -12.02 -5.00 -6.64
CA ARG A 67 -10.56 -4.95 -6.63
C ARG A 67 -9.98 -5.10 -8.03
N ASP A 68 -8.73 -4.67 -8.20
CA ASP A 68 -8.04 -4.78 -9.48
C ASP A 68 -7.87 -6.23 -9.92
N ALA A 69 -7.95 -6.45 -11.23
CA ALA A 69 -7.75 -7.78 -11.81
C ALA A 69 -6.30 -8.24 -11.63
N ALA A 70 -6.09 -9.55 -11.52
CA ALA A 70 -4.77 -10.13 -11.37
C ALA A 70 -3.85 -9.75 -12.55
N GLY A 71 -2.59 -9.44 -12.22
CA GLY A 71 -1.57 -9.09 -13.20
C GLY A 71 -1.62 -7.66 -13.72
N THR A 72 -2.52 -6.81 -13.22
CA THR A 72 -2.72 -5.44 -13.70
C THR A 72 -2.03 -4.37 -12.83
N TYR A 73 -1.32 -4.77 -11.79
CA TYR A 73 -0.65 -3.87 -10.85
C TYR A 73 0.82 -4.20 -10.70
N GLU A 74 1.65 -3.15 -10.61
CA GLU A 74 3.04 -3.26 -10.15
C GLU A 74 3.37 -2.05 -9.29
N GLY A 75 3.94 -2.31 -8.11
CA GLY A 75 4.45 -1.26 -7.21
C GLY A 75 5.97 -1.31 -7.14
N ARG A 76 6.60 -0.13 -7.17
CA ARG A 76 8.05 0.03 -6.98
C ARG A 76 8.29 1.13 -5.97
N TYR A 77 8.67 0.73 -4.76
CA TYR A 77 8.86 1.62 -3.63
C TYR A 77 10.21 1.40 -2.96
N ALA A 78 10.76 2.47 -2.43
CA ALA A 78 12.00 2.44 -1.67
C ALA A 78 11.93 3.39 -0.49
N PRO A 79 12.67 3.13 0.61
CA PRO A 79 12.75 4.08 1.71
C PRO A 79 13.50 5.34 1.28
N TYR A 80 12.88 6.49 1.47
CA TYR A 80 13.50 7.80 1.29
C TYR A 80 14.28 8.21 2.53
N ALA A 81 13.72 7.96 3.70
CA ALA A 81 14.36 8.23 4.99
C ALA A 81 13.87 7.23 6.02
N VAL A 82 14.74 6.87 6.95
CA VAL A 82 14.43 5.99 8.08
C VAL A 82 14.99 6.63 9.34
N GLU A 83 14.17 6.76 10.37
CA GLU A 83 14.55 7.27 11.68
C GLU A 83 13.86 6.45 12.76
N GLY A 84 14.62 5.62 13.48
CA GLY A 84 14.06 4.76 14.51
C GLY A 84 13.01 3.80 13.94
N ASP A 85 11.79 3.89 14.46
CA ASP A 85 10.64 3.08 14.01
C ASP A 85 9.78 3.76 12.94
N ARG A 86 10.23 4.90 12.42
CA ARG A 86 9.55 5.68 11.39
C ARG A 86 10.30 5.62 10.07
N ALA A 87 9.54 5.62 8.98
CA ALA A 87 10.10 5.69 7.64
C ALA A 87 9.21 6.51 6.71
N VAL A 88 9.85 7.14 5.74
CA VAL A 88 9.19 7.74 4.59
C VAL A 88 9.58 6.89 3.39
N ALA A 89 8.59 6.35 2.69
CA ALA A 89 8.80 5.60 1.47
C ALA A 89 8.27 6.40 0.28
N VAL A 90 8.95 6.27 -0.85
CA VAL A 90 8.53 6.90 -2.10
C VAL A 90 8.52 5.87 -3.22
N GLY A 91 7.65 6.06 -4.18
CA GLY A 91 7.60 5.17 -5.32
C GLY A 91 6.42 5.40 -6.23
N ARG A 92 6.21 4.43 -7.09
CA ARG A 92 5.17 4.50 -8.11
C ARG A 92 4.40 3.19 -8.18
N SER A 93 3.08 3.31 -8.27
CA SER A 93 2.18 2.24 -8.63
C SER A 93 1.78 2.38 -10.09
N THR A 94 1.91 1.31 -10.85
CA THR A 94 1.47 1.24 -12.24
C THR A 94 0.27 0.32 -12.33
N TYR A 95 -0.80 0.80 -12.97
CA TYR A 95 -2.00 0.01 -13.25
C TYR A 95 -2.17 -0.11 -14.76
N TRP A 96 -2.27 -1.35 -15.25
CA TRP A 96 -2.53 -1.63 -16.68
C TRP A 96 -4.00 -1.88 -16.92
N THR A 97 -4.43 -1.71 -18.16
CA THR A 97 -5.82 -1.95 -18.57
C THR A 97 -6.20 -3.41 -18.46
N ASP A 98 -5.23 -4.31 -18.70
CA ASP A 98 -5.40 -5.75 -18.55
C ASP A 98 -4.04 -6.45 -18.29
N ALA A 99 -4.09 -7.76 -18.09
CA ALA A 99 -2.92 -8.56 -17.72
C ALA A 99 -1.88 -8.71 -18.84
N THR A 100 -2.18 -8.32 -20.06
CA THR A 100 -1.17 -8.30 -21.15
C THR A 100 -0.16 -7.17 -20.96
N ARG A 101 -0.51 -6.16 -20.15
CA ARG A 101 0.30 -4.98 -19.87
C ARG A 101 0.65 -4.18 -21.13
N ALA A 102 -0.18 -4.27 -22.15
CA ALA A 102 0.02 -3.55 -23.40
C ALA A 102 -0.26 -2.05 -23.28
N ALA A 103 -1.19 -1.67 -22.40
CA ALA A 103 -1.56 -0.26 -22.20
C ALA A 103 -1.68 0.06 -20.71
N VAL A 104 -1.09 1.17 -20.31
CA VAL A 104 -1.19 1.69 -18.93
C VAL A 104 -2.52 2.40 -18.77
N ARG A 105 -3.24 2.07 -17.69
CA ARG A 105 -4.46 2.77 -17.30
C ARG A 105 -4.13 4.05 -16.54
N THR A 106 -3.24 3.95 -15.55
CA THR A 106 -2.84 5.09 -14.75
C THR A 106 -1.54 4.82 -13.99
N PHE A 107 -0.86 5.90 -13.64
CA PHE A 107 0.26 5.89 -12.70
C PHE A 107 -0.10 6.70 -11.46
N TYR A 108 0.30 6.19 -10.30
CA TYR A 108 0.27 6.95 -9.06
C TYR A 108 1.68 7.06 -8.49
N TYR A 109 2.10 8.28 -8.20
CA TYR A 109 3.29 8.55 -7.42
C TYR A 109 2.88 8.70 -5.98
N ASN A 110 3.50 7.94 -5.09
CA ASN A 110 3.10 7.88 -3.70
C ASN A 110 4.24 8.23 -2.77
N VAL A 111 3.87 8.87 -1.67
CA VAL A 111 4.69 8.99 -0.46
C VAL A 111 3.93 8.27 0.64
N TYR A 112 4.58 7.34 1.32
CA TYR A 112 4.02 6.65 2.48
C TYR A 112 4.72 7.11 3.74
N LEU A 113 3.95 7.52 4.75
CA LEU A 113 4.44 7.75 6.10
C LEU A 113 4.17 6.50 6.90
N LEU A 114 5.24 5.88 7.40
CA LEU A 114 5.21 4.58 8.05
C LEU A 114 5.70 4.65 9.49
N GLU A 115 5.01 3.95 10.39
CA GLU A 115 5.51 3.67 11.73
C GLU A 115 5.43 2.17 11.97
N PHE A 116 6.48 1.62 12.57
CA PHE A 116 6.61 0.19 12.81
C PHE A 116 6.64 -0.14 14.30
N GLY A 117 6.08 -1.30 14.66
CA GLY A 117 6.24 -1.87 15.98
C GLY A 117 7.58 -2.60 16.13
N ALA A 118 7.87 -3.03 17.35
CA ALA A 118 9.11 -3.74 17.66
C ALA A 118 9.27 -5.07 16.89
N ASP A 119 8.15 -5.67 16.47
CA ASP A 119 8.12 -6.91 15.67
C ASP A 119 8.29 -6.69 14.17
N GLY A 120 8.51 -5.44 13.73
CA GLY A 120 8.67 -5.10 12.32
C GLY A 120 7.37 -5.00 11.53
N ARG A 121 6.22 -5.11 12.18
CA ARG A 121 4.92 -4.88 11.54
C ARG A 121 4.57 -3.41 11.56
N CYS A 122 3.91 -2.95 10.50
CA CYS A 122 3.48 -1.56 10.40
C CYS A 122 2.29 -1.32 11.34
N ARG A 123 2.39 -0.27 12.16
CA ARG A 123 1.32 0.14 13.07
C ARG A 123 0.60 1.40 12.62
N SER A 124 1.20 2.17 11.72
CA SER A 124 0.58 3.36 11.14
C SER A 124 1.05 3.55 9.71
N PHE A 125 0.10 3.63 8.80
CA PHE A 125 0.34 3.83 7.39
C PHE A 125 -0.51 4.99 6.90
N THR A 126 0.12 5.98 6.27
CA THR A 126 -0.60 7.09 5.65
C THR A 126 -0.09 7.28 4.22
N GLU A 127 -1.00 7.22 3.27
CA GLU A 127 -0.69 7.42 1.86
C GLU A 127 -0.90 8.87 1.45
N HIS A 128 0.06 9.38 0.70
CA HIS A 128 -0.05 10.64 -0.04
C HIS A 128 0.15 10.28 -1.50
N PHE A 129 -0.86 10.41 -2.33
CA PHE A 129 -0.75 10.03 -3.73
C PHE A 129 -0.97 11.19 -4.68
N MET A 130 -0.36 11.07 -5.85
CA MET A 130 -0.57 11.99 -6.95
C MET A 130 -0.67 11.19 -8.25
N GLU A 131 -1.80 11.28 -8.92
CA GLU A 131 -1.99 10.65 -10.21
C GLU A 131 -1.23 11.42 -11.30
N GLN A 132 -0.49 10.68 -12.14
CA GLN A 132 0.21 11.30 -13.25
C GLN A 132 -0.81 11.68 -14.34
N PRO A 133 -0.84 12.96 -14.80
CA PRO A 133 -1.69 13.35 -15.91
C PRO A 133 -1.37 12.58 -17.19
N ALA A 134 -2.38 12.23 -17.98
CA ALA A 134 -2.20 11.50 -19.24
C ALA A 134 -1.23 12.21 -20.20
N SER A 135 -1.20 13.55 -20.18
CA SER A 135 -0.28 14.36 -20.99
C SER A 135 1.20 14.21 -20.61
N LYS A 136 1.51 13.56 -19.48
CA LYS A 136 2.86 13.31 -18.98
C LYS A 136 3.22 11.81 -19.02
N ALA A 137 2.27 10.99 -19.40
CA ALA A 137 2.48 9.53 -19.46
C ALA A 137 3.38 9.10 -20.62
#